data_00c569e48f4dc3803bf418c87c560403
#
_entry.id   00c569e48f4dc3803bf418c87c560403
#
_cell.length_a   1.000
_cell.length_b   1.000
_cell.length_c   1.000
_cell.angle_alpha   90.00
_cell.angle_beta   90.00
_cell.angle_gamma   90.00
#
_symmetry.space_group_name_H-M   'P 1'
#
loop_
_entity.id
_entity.type
_entity.pdbx_description
1 polymer ?
#
loop_
_entity_poly.entity_id
_entity_poly.type
_entity_poly.pdbx_seq_one_letter_code
_entity_poly.pdbx_strand_id
1 'polypeptide(L)'
;DSRLYADGLVVLRNGRVITERYRNGLTPDKPRLLLEATRPLLNLLGAISVSQGKLAADKSVIRYLPDLATSTGLRKISIRRLLDSEERHAWSPEELDSWRHAGGWTDNQADSSIRTWLSQSGRWDKPLNEQEGAIFDASPDDDLLAWTLAESNAMPLSRLFCEQLLVRVNPEHDVLWVSDSQGVELASGLGLSLRDFAKLGQLLVEAR
;
A
#
# COMPACT_ATOMS: atom_id res chain seq x y z
N ASP A 1 -9.28 12.61 24.36
CA ASP A 1 -9.43 14.00 23.93
C ASP A 1 -10.20 14.02 22.62
N SER A 2 -11.36 14.67 22.63
CA SER A 2 -12.26 14.77 21.44
C SER A 2 -11.61 15.51 20.26
N ARG A 3 -10.52 16.21 20.50
CA ARG A 3 -9.75 16.93 19.46
C ARG A 3 -8.78 16.05 18.67
N LEU A 4 -8.51 14.83 19.12
CA LEU A 4 -7.52 13.95 18.49
C LEU A 4 -8.15 12.96 17.50
N TYR A 5 -9.47 12.89 17.38
CA TYR A 5 -10.19 11.93 16.52
C TYR A 5 -9.64 10.49 16.61
N ALA A 6 -9.05 10.13 17.76
CA ALA A 6 -8.43 8.84 17.98
C ALA A 6 -9.49 7.79 18.37
N ASP A 7 -9.67 6.76 17.55
CA ASP A 7 -10.61 5.67 17.78
C ASP A 7 -10.01 4.54 18.62
N GLY A 8 -8.68 4.39 18.60
CA GLY A 8 -8.01 3.35 19.33
C GLY A 8 -6.57 3.70 19.70
N LEU A 9 -6.10 3.10 20.78
CA LEU A 9 -4.71 3.14 21.23
C LEU A 9 -4.31 1.76 21.72
N VAL A 10 -3.19 1.26 21.23
CA VAL A 10 -2.53 0.06 21.75
C VAL A 10 -1.06 0.41 21.97
N VAL A 11 -0.54 0.04 23.14
CA VAL A 11 0.88 0.19 23.47
C VAL A 11 1.45 -1.17 23.82
N LEU A 12 2.50 -1.57 23.09
CA LEU A 12 3.24 -2.79 23.35
C LEU A 12 4.59 -2.47 24.00
N ARG A 13 5.02 -3.37 24.85
CA ARG A 13 6.39 -3.40 25.38
C ARG A 13 6.86 -4.84 25.40
N ASN A 14 7.96 -5.13 24.70
CA ASN A 14 8.52 -6.46 24.56
C ASN A 14 7.46 -7.51 24.13
N GLY A 15 6.69 -7.20 23.12
CA GLY A 15 5.65 -8.06 22.58
C GLY A 15 4.36 -8.20 23.43
N ARG A 16 4.29 -7.51 24.59
CA ARG A 16 3.11 -7.57 25.48
C ARG A 16 2.32 -6.28 25.43
N VAL A 17 1.01 -6.38 25.31
CA VAL A 17 0.10 -5.24 25.43
C VAL A 17 0.12 -4.76 26.89
N ILE A 18 0.55 -3.51 27.12
CA ILE A 18 0.55 -2.88 28.46
C ILE A 18 -0.63 -1.93 28.66
N THR A 19 -1.18 -1.40 27.58
CA THR A 19 -2.44 -0.65 27.63
C THR A 19 -3.12 -0.66 26.27
N GLU A 20 -4.44 -0.64 26.28
CA GLU A 20 -5.28 -0.46 25.10
C GLU A 20 -6.54 0.30 25.43
N ARG A 21 -7.07 1.05 24.48
CA ARG A 21 -8.31 1.81 24.58
C ARG A 21 -8.99 1.82 23.21
N TYR A 22 -10.28 1.68 23.22
CA TYR A 22 -11.12 1.66 22.01
C TYR A 22 -12.31 2.59 22.19
N ARG A 23 -12.72 3.27 21.13
CA ARG A 23 -13.82 4.24 21.09
C ARG A 23 -14.55 4.17 19.75
N ASN A 24 -15.67 4.88 19.65
CA ASN A 24 -16.43 5.07 18.42
C ASN A 24 -16.79 3.75 17.71
N GLY A 25 -17.11 2.70 18.49
CA GLY A 25 -17.47 1.39 17.95
C GLY A 25 -16.32 0.52 17.47
N LEU A 26 -15.06 0.98 17.60
CA LEU A 26 -13.89 0.12 17.40
C LEU A 26 -13.77 -0.85 18.57
N THR A 27 -13.49 -2.11 18.28
CA THR A 27 -13.25 -3.19 19.25
C THR A 27 -11.92 -3.89 18.92
N PRO A 28 -11.32 -4.66 19.84
CA PRO A 28 -10.04 -5.33 19.61
C PRO A 28 -10.01 -6.23 18.39
N ASP A 29 -11.15 -6.85 18.06
CA ASP A 29 -11.33 -7.84 17.00
C ASP A 29 -11.70 -7.24 15.64
N LYS A 30 -12.13 -5.96 15.60
CA LYS A 30 -12.54 -5.33 14.35
C LYS A 30 -11.33 -4.85 13.54
N PRO A 31 -11.15 -5.32 12.29
CA PRO A 31 -10.17 -4.76 11.38
C PRO A 31 -10.57 -3.32 11.02
N ARG A 32 -9.58 -2.47 10.90
CA ARG A 32 -9.71 -1.10 10.39
C ARG A 32 -8.81 -0.93 9.19
N LEU A 33 -9.30 -0.26 8.16
CA LEU A 33 -8.49 0.09 7.01
C LEU A 33 -7.34 0.98 7.45
N LEU A 34 -6.14 0.60 7.05
CA LEU A 34 -4.91 1.33 7.36
C LEU A 34 -4.71 2.53 6.41
N LEU A 35 -5.39 2.50 5.25
CA LEU A 35 -5.26 3.52 4.21
C LEU A 35 -3.78 3.80 3.89
N GLU A 36 -3.33 5.04 4.05
CA GLU A 36 -1.95 5.46 3.76
C GLU A 36 -0.90 4.74 4.64
N ALA A 37 -1.29 4.27 5.83
CA ALA A 37 -0.40 3.49 6.70
C ALA A 37 -0.08 2.09 6.13
N THR A 38 -0.73 1.67 5.03
CA THR A 38 -0.36 0.47 4.26
C THR A 38 0.96 0.66 3.52
N ARG A 39 1.29 1.88 3.08
CA ARG A 39 2.47 2.17 2.24
C ARG A 39 3.79 1.67 2.85
N PRO A 40 4.13 1.91 4.11
CA PRO A 40 5.35 1.36 4.72
C PRO A 40 5.43 -0.17 4.65
N LEU A 41 4.29 -0.85 4.72
CA LEU A 41 4.22 -2.31 4.61
C LEU A 41 4.45 -2.78 3.16
N LEU A 42 3.95 -2.04 2.16
CA LEU A 42 4.28 -2.30 0.75
C LEU A 42 5.78 -2.10 0.48
N ASN A 43 6.39 -1.06 1.03
CA ASN A 43 7.83 -0.84 0.90
C ASN A 43 8.63 -1.97 1.53
N LEU A 44 8.20 -2.49 2.69
CA LEU A 44 8.82 -3.64 3.34
C LEU A 44 8.69 -4.91 2.48
N LEU A 45 7.51 -5.17 1.90
CA LEU A 45 7.31 -6.29 0.96
C LEU A 45 8.21 -6.13 -0.27
N GLY A 46 8.38 -4.91 -0.76
CA GLY A 46 9.30 -4.60 -1.84
C GLY A 46 10.75 -4.91 -1.49
N ALA A 47 11.21 -4.50 -0.31
CA ALA A 47 12.55 -4.80 0.19
C ALA A 47 12.78 -6.32 0.33
N ILE A 48 11.78 -7.05 0.85
CA ILE A 48 11.81 -8.51 0.93
C ILE A 48 11.89 -9.12 -0.48
N SER A 49 11.07 -8.65 -1.42
CA SER A 49 11.07 -9.15 -2.81
C SER A 49 12.41 -8.88 -3.51
N VAL A 50 13.07 -7.75 -3.21
CA VAL A 50 14.43 -7.47 -3.68
C VAL A 50 15.44 -8.45 -3.08
N SER A 51 15.38 -8.69 -1.78
CA SER A 51 16.31 -9.60 -1.09
C SER A 51 16.15 -11.06 -1.57
N GLN A 52 14.96 -11.43 -2.01
CA GLN A 52 14.67 -12.75 -2.58
C GLN A 52 14.95 -12.85 -4.09
N GLY A 53 15.44 -11.77 -4.72
CA GLY A 53 15.71 -11.73 -6.15
C GLY A 53 14.47 -11.71 -7.05
N LYS A 54 13.28 -11.48 -6.48
CA LYS A 54 12.02 -11.32 -7.22
C LYS A 54 11.91 -9.96 -7.90
N LEU A 55 12.46 -8.92 -7.25
CA LEU A 55 12.60 -7.57 -7.77
C LEU A 55 14.07 -7.19 -7.90
N ALA A 56 14.42 -6.45 -8.95
CA ALA A 56 15.73 -5.84 -9.12
C ALA A 56 15.59 -4.32 -8.97
N ALA A 57 16.13 -3.78 -7.90
CA ALA A 57 15.94 -2.38 -7.50
C ALA A 57 16.39 -1.36 -8.56
N ASP A 58 17.40 -1.71 -9.37
CA ASP A 58 17.97 -0.87 -10.45
C ASP A 58 17.17 -0.94 -11.76
N LYS A 59 16.22 -1.85 -11.88
CA LYS A 59 15.45 -2.04 -13.11
C LYS A 59 14.20 -1.17 -13.13
N SER A 60 13.78 -0.83 -14.35
CA SER A 60 12.53 -0.11 -14.57
C SER A 60 11.32 -0.97 -14.21
N VAL A 61 10.26 -0.32 -13.73
CA VAL A 61 8.96 -0.91 -13.42
C VAL A 61 8.36 -1.67 -14.61
N ILE A 62 8.57 -1.21 -15.84
CA ILE A 62 8.06 -1.86 -17.06
C ILE A 62 8.61 -3.28 -17.28
N ARG A 63 9.73 -3.65 -16.63
CA ARG A 63 10.24 -5.02 -16.66
C ARG A 63 9.24 -6.02 -16.07
N TYR A 64 8.47 -5.58 -15.10
CA TYR A 64 7.47 -6.39 -14.38
C TYR A 64 6.06 -6.14 -14.87
N LEU A 65 5.83 -5.01 -15.55
CA LEU A 65 4.56 -4.60 -16.12
C LEU A 65 4.71 -4.36 -17.64
N PRO A 66 4.88 -5.42 -18.45
CA PRO A 66 5.15 -5.29 -19.88
C PRO A 66 4.01 -4.59 -20.64
N ASP A 67 2.78 -4.68 -20.16
CA ASP A 67 1.61 -4.00 -20.73
C ASP A 67 1.76 -2.47 -20.69
N LEU A 68 2.60 -1.95 -19.80
CA LEU A 68 2.92 -0.52 -19.68
C LEU A 68 4.18 -0.12 -20.46
N ALA A 69 4.76 -0.99 -21.26
CA ALA A 69 6.03 -0.75 -21.96
C ALA A 69 5.97 0.39 -23.01
N THR A 70 4.79 0.82 -23.43
CA THR A 70 4.60 1.99 -24.30
C THR A 70 4.77 3.32 -23.58
N SER A 71 4.67 3.34 -22.25
CA SER A 71 4.83 4.56 -21.45
C SER A 71 6.29 5.00 -21.39
N THR A 72 6.57 6.21 -21.89
CA THR A 72 7.92 6.79 -21.88
C THR A 72 8.32 7.23 -20.47
N GLY A 73 7.37 7.69 -19.66
CA GLY A 73 7.56 8.07 -18.26
C GLY A 73 7.99 6.87 -17.42
N LEU A 74 7.23 5.78 -17.46
CA LEU A 74 7.51 4.59 -16.64
C LEU A 74 8.84 3.89 -17.00
N ARG A 75 9.34 4.03 -18.23
CA ARG A 75 10.68 3.52 -18.59
C ARG A 75 11.78 4.10 -17.71
N LYS A 76 11.58 5.31 -17.19
CA LYS A 76 12.56 6.04 -16.39
C LYS A 76 12.42 5.78 -14.88
N ILE A 77 11.33 5.13 -14.48
CA ILE A 77 11.05 4.84 -13.06
C ILE A 77 11.68 3.50 -12.70
N SER A 78 12.70 3.54 -11.85
CA SER A 78 13.29 2.32 -11.27
C SER A 78 12.45 1.81 -10.09
N ILE A 79 12.59 0.52 -9.79
CA ILE A 79 11.97 -0.08 -8.61
C ILE A 79 12.44 0.62 -7.33
N ARG A 80 13.73 0.96 -7.24
CA ARG A 80 14.28 1.70 -6.10
C ARG A 80 13.52 3.01 -5.87
N ARG A 81 13.35 3.80 -6.93
CA ARG A 81 12.65 5.09 -6.86
C ARG A 81 11.20 4.94 -6.39
N LEU A 82 10.53 3.90 -6.88
CA LEU A 82 9.16 3.60 -6.47
C LEU A 82 9.07 3.18 -5.00
N LEU A 83 10.09 2.47 -4.47
CA LEU A 83 10.17 2.07 -3.06
C LEU A 83 10.57 3.23 -2.14
N ASP A 84 11.52 4.07 -2.54
CA ASP A 84 12.05 5.15 -1.69
C ASP A 84 11.01 6.27 -1.48
N SER A 85 10.04 6.41 -2.38
CA SER A 85 8.94 7.41 -2.30
C SER A 85 9.41 8.88 -2.25
N GLU A 86 10.67 9.15 -2.56
CA GLU A 86 11.24 10.50 -2.52
C GLU A 86 10.71 11.39 -3.65
N GLU A 87 10.33 10.78 -4.76
CA GLU A 87 9.79 11.45 -5.92
C GLU A 87 8.51 10.76 -6.37
N ARG A 88 7.44 11.53 -6.52
CA ARG A 88 6.15 11.07 -6.99
C ARG A 88 5.70 11.87 -8.20
N HIS A 89 4.84 11.26 -9.03
CA HIS A 89 4.24 12.00 -10.12
C HIS A 89 3.33 13.11 -9.61
N ALA A 90 3.34 14.24 -10.31
CA ALA A 90 2.45 15.36 -10.04
C ALA A 90 1.04 15.02 -10.56
N TRP A 91 0.15 14.66 -9.66
CA TRP A 91 -1.25 14.36 -9.97
C TRP A 91 -2.14 15.58 -9.77
N SER A 92 -2.97 15.91 -10.74
CA SER A 92 -3.98 16.96 -10.55
C SER A 92 -5.12 16.46 -9.65
N PRO A 93 -5.90 17.35 -9.02
CA PRO A 93 -7.09 16.98 -8.25
C PRO A 93 -8.07 16.11 -9.06
N GLU A 94 -8.30 16.43 -10.32
CA GLU A 94 -9.21 15.69 -11.23
C GLU A 94 -8.68 14.28 -11.53
N GLU A 95 -7.37 14.13 -11.68
CA GLU A 95 -6.74 12.82 -11.86
C GLU A 95 -6.85 11.96 -10.59
N LEU A 96 -6.64 12.57 -9.43
CA LEU A 96 -6.80 11.87 -8.14
C LEU A 96 -8.26 11.46 -7.92
N ASP A 97 -9.23 12.29 -8.27
CA ASP A 97 -10.64 11.94 -8.16
C ASP A 97 -11.01 10.82 -9.13
N SER A 98 -10.51 10.87 -10.37
CA SER A 98 -10.68 9.81 -11.36
C SER A 98 -10.05 8.48 -10.91
N TRP A 99 -8.87 8.55 -10.27
CA TRP A 99 -8.19 7.40 -9.70
C TRP A 99 -8.97 6.79 -8.53
N ARG A 100 -9.44 7.61 -7.59
CA ARG A 100 -10.29 7.15 -6.47
C ARG A 100 -11.56 6.48 -6.98
N HIS A 101 -12.16 7.05 -8.02
CA HIS A 101 -13.33 6.46 -8.66
C HIS A 101 -13.01 5.08 -9.28
N ALA A 102 -11.89 4.94 -10.00
CA ALA A 102 -11.46 3.66 -10.56
C ALA A 102 -11.18 2.59 -9.50
N GLY A 103 -10.72 3.00 -8.30
CA GLY A 103 -10.51 2.13 -7.16
C GLY A 103 -11.78 1.82 -6.35
N GLY A 104 -12.94 2.42 -6.69
CA GLY A 104 -14.19 2.22 -5.96
C GLY A 104 -14.28 2.95 -4.61
N TRP A 105 -13.44 3.98 -4.41
CA TRP A 105 -13.46 4.79 -3.18
C TRP A 105 -14.56 5.86 -3.15
N THR A 106 -15.32 6.00 -4.23
CA THR A 106 -16.44 6.93 -4.37
C THR A 106 -17.76 6.19 -4.59
N ASP A 107 -18.90 6.85 -4.33
CA ASP A 107 -20.24 6.25 -4.34
C ASP A 107 -20.71 5.72 -5.70
N ASN A 108 -20.06 6.12 -6.79
CA ASN A 108 -20.36 5.64 -8.14
C ASN A 108 -19.38 4.52 -8.49
N GLN A 109 -19.79 3.27 -8.32
CA GLN A 109 -19.04 2.13 -8.83
C GLN A 109 -19.03 2.16 -10.38
N ALA A 110 -17.94 2.67 -10.94
CA ALA A 110 -17.71 2.55 -12.36
C ALA A 110 -17.22 1.12 -12.68
N ASP A 111 -17.54 0.64 -13.88
CA ASP A 111 -16.98 -0.60 -14.44
C ASP A 111 -15.47 -0.49 -14.76
N SER A 112 -14.77 0.46 -14.16
CA SER A 112 -13.35 0.72 -14.38
C SER A 112 -12.50 0.12 -13.25
N SER A 113 -11.42 -0.54 -13.66
CA SER A 113 -10.43 -1.10 -12.75
C SER A 113 -9.26 -0.13 -12.55
N ILE A 114 -8.63 -0.19 -11.38
CA ILE A 114 -7.41 0.55 -11.11
C ILE A 114 -6.30 0.23 -12.13
N ARG A 115 -6.18 -1.04 -12.56
CA ARG A 115 -5.22 -1.43 -13.61
C ARG A 115 -5.53 -0.78 -14.94
N THR A 116 -6.80 -0.72 -15.33
CA THR A 116 -7.23 -0.03 -16.54
C THR A 116 -6.91 1.46 -16.47
N TRP A 117 -7.14 2.08 -15.31
CA TRP A 117 -6.80 3.48 -15.09
C TRP A 117 -5.29 3.73 -15.22
N LEU A 118 -4.46 2.90 -14.57
CA LEU A 118 -3.00 3.00 -14.59
C LEU A 118 -2.42 2.77 -16.01
N SER A 119 -3.11 1.99 -16.84
CA SER A 119 -2.66 1.63 -18.20
C SER A 119 -3.00 2.67 -19.28
N GLN A 120 -3.70 3.76 -18.95
CA GLN A 120 -4.05 4.78 -19.93
C GLN A 120 -2.82 5.46 -20.53
N SER A 121 -2.82 5.60 -21.85
CA SER A 121 -1.72 6.21 -22.60
C SER A 121 -1.43 7.64 -22.12
N GLY A 122 -0.15 7.99 -22.01
CA GLY A 122 0.32 9.34 -21.59
C GLY A 122 0.15 9.67 -20.10
N ARG A 123 -0.52 8.81 -19.32
CA ARG A 123 -0.81 9.09 -17.91
C ARG A 123 0.45 9.32 -17.06
N TRP A 124 1.52 8.63 -17.38
CA TRP A 124 2.81 8.68 -16.67
C TRP A 124 3.81 9.65 -17.29
N ASP A 125 3.45 10.32 -18.38
CA ASP A 125 4.32 11.28 -19.09
C ASP A 125 4.18 12.68 -18.45
N LYS A 126 4.52 12.78 -17.16
CA LYS A 126 4.40 13.99 -16.37
C LYS A 126 5.61 14.17 -15.46
N PRO A 127 5.85 15.39 -14.95
CA PRO A 127 6.97 15.66 -14.06
C PRO A 127 6.83 14.88 -12.75
N LEU A 128 7.98 14.63 -12.15
CA LEU A 128 8.09 14.14 -10.79
C LEU A 128 8.31 15.35 -9.87
N ASN A 129 7.63 15.36 -8.77
CA ASN A 129 7.82 16.33 -7.72
C ASN A 129 8.66 15.70 -6.60
N GLU A 130 9.73 16.37 -6.20
CA GLU A 130 10.38 16.08 -4.94
C GLU A 130 9.39 16.42 -3.82
N GLN A 131 9.10 15.46 -2.98
CA GLN A 131 8.26 15.71 -1.82
C GLN A 131 9.15 16.11 -0.64
N GLU A 132 9.15 17.39 -0.29
CA GLU A 132 9.69 17.83 0.98
C GLU A 132 8.76 17.41 2.12
N GLY A 133 9.21 16.43 2.91
CA GLY A 133 8.49 15.88 4.05
C GLY A 133 7.61 14.68 3.69
N ALA A 134 7.41 13.83 4.68
CA ALA A 134 6.60 12.62 4.55
C ALA A 134 5.10 12.98 4.55
N ILE A 135 4.59 13.49 3.44
CA ILE A 135 3.15 13.56 3.21
C ILE A 135 2.74 12.16 2.74
N PHE A 136 2.09 11.42 3.62
CA PHE A 136 1.60 10.06 3.36
C PHE A 136 0.20 10.11 2.72
N ASP A 137 0.02 10.92 1.68
CA ASP A 137 -1.22 10.86 0.92
C ASP A 137 -1.15 9.69 -0.07
N ALA A 138 -2.20 8.88 -0.10
CA ALA A 138 -2.34 7.80 -1.07
C ALA A 138 -2.32 8.37 -2.49
N SER A 139 -1.63 7.70 -3.40
CA SER A 139 -1.47 8.14 -4.77
C SER A 139 -1.48 6.96 -5.75
N PRO A 140 -1.69 7.22 -7.05
CA PRO A 140 -1.56 6.20 -8.09
C PRO A 140 -0.19 5.49 -8.12
N ASP A 141 0.87 6.16 -7.67
CA ASP A 141 2.20 5.54 -7.54
C ASP A 141 2.21 4.37 -6.55
N ASP A 142 1.34 4.41 -5.53
CA ASP A 142 1.21 3.31 -4.56
C ASP A 142 0.56 2.08 -5.20
N ASP A 143 -0.49 2.27 -6.02
CA ASP A 143 -1.11 1.17 -6.76
C ASP A 143 -0.21 0.63 -7.87
N LEU A 144 0.64 1.45 -8.47
CA LEU A 144 1.68 0.99 -9.39
C LEU A 144 2.70 0.08 -8.67
N LEU A 145 3.12 0.44 -7.45
CA LEU A 145 3.97 -0.42 -6.62
C LEU A 145 3.24 -1.72 -6.27
N ALA A 146 2.00 -1.62 -5.82
CA ALA A 146 1.16 -2.77 -5.47
C ALA A 146 1.05 -3.77 -6.63
N TRP A 147 0.74 -3.28 -7.83
CA TRP A 147 0.70 -4.10 -9.04
C TRP A 147 2.06 -4.73 -9.36
N THR A 148 3.14 -3.94 -9.27
CA THR A 148 4.50 -4.44 -9.50
C THR A 148 4.87 -5.58 -8.54
N LEU A 149 4.50 -5.46 -7.26
CA LEU A 149 4.73 -6.48 -6.24
C LEU A 149 3.95 -7.77 -6.54
N ALA A 150 2.69 -7.65 -6.92
CA ALA A 150 1.86 -8.80 -7.26
C ALA A 150 2.43 -9.57 -8.45
N GLU A 151 2.77 -8.88 -9.54
CA GLU A 151 3.32 -9.51 -10.76
C GLU A 151 4.72 -10.10 -10.55
N SER A 152 5.61 -9.38 -9.86
CA SER A 152 6.97 -9.88 -9.61
C SER A 152 7.02 -11.12 -8.72
N ASN A 153 6.04 -11.29 -7.84
CA ASN A 153 5.91 -12.43 -6.95
C ASN A 153 4.95 -13.51 -7.48
N ALA A 154 4.24 -13.24 -8.58
CA ALA A 154 3.22 -14.11 -9.18
C ALA A 154 2.14 -14.54 -8.18
N MET A 155 1.69 -13.61 -7.32
CA MET A 155 0.64 -13.85 -6.34
C MET A 155 -0.08 -12.55 -5.94
N PRO A 156 -1.33 -12.62 -5.43
CA PRO A 156 -2.04 -11.46 -4.89
C PRO A 156 -1.30 -10.81 -3.71
N LEU A 157 -1.47 -9.50 -3.52
CA LEU A 157 -0.85 -8.75 -2.43
C LEU A 157 -1.23 -9.30 -1.05
N SER A 158 -2.50 -9.64 -0.86
CA SER A 158 -3.00 -10.21 0.39
C SER A 158 -2.25 -11.48 0.76
N ARG A 159 -2.01 -12.36 -0.23
CA ARG A 159 -1.24 -13.58 -0.02
C ARG A 159 0.23 -13.27 0.25
N LEU A 160 0.84 -12.38 -0.53
CA LEU A 160 2.22 -11.95 -0.31
C LEU A 160 2.41 -11.38 1.10
N PHE A 161 1.49 -10.51 1.54
CA PHE A 161 1.49 -9.95 2.88
C PHE A 161 1.36 -11.03 3.96
N CYS A 162 0.41 -11.94 3.79
CA CYS A 162 0.22 -13.04 4.75
C CYS A 162 1.47 -13.92 4.88
N GLU A 163 2.06 -14.34 3.76
CA GLU A 163 3.21 -15.26 3.76
C GLU A 163 4.51 -14.58 4.24
N GLN A 164 4.71 -13.29 3.93
CA GLN A 164 5.97 -12.61 4.22
C GLN A 164 6.00 -11.87 5.56
N LEU A 165 4.88 -11.33 6.00
CA LEU A 165 4.80 -10.47 7.18
C LEU A 165 3.86 -10.99 8.27
N LEU A 166 2.61 -11.25 7.92
CA LEU A 166 1.57 -11.52 8.91
C LEU A 166 1.84 -12.81 9.71
N VAL A 167 2.28 -13.87 9.05
CA VAL A 167 2.62 -15.15 9.69
C VAL A 167 3.68 -15.00 10.79
N ARG A 168 4.54 -13.98 10.69
CA ARG A 168 5.65 -13.74 11.63
C ARG A 168 5.19 -13.13 12.96
N VAL A 169 4.02 -12.53 12.98
CA VAL A 169 3.50 -11.83 14.16
C VAL A 169 2.40 -12.60 14.88
N ASN A 170 2.06 -13.81 14.42
CA ASN A 170 1.00 -14.64 14.96
C ASN A 170 -0.29 -13.81 15.15
N PRO A 171 -1.01 -13.47 14.06
CA PRO A 171 -2.17 -12.59 14.11
C PRO A 171 -3.28 -13.18 14.99
N GLU A 172 -4.05 -12.32 15.65
CA GLU A 172 -5.16 -12.72 16.51
C GLU A 172 -6.49 -12.71 15.76
N HIS A 173 -6.57 -11.94 14.66
CA HIS A 173 -7.83 -11.71 13.96
C HIS A 173 -7.64 -11.78 12.45
N ASP A 174 -8.77 -11.88 11.75
CA ASP A 174 -8.81 -11.89 10.29
C ASP A 174 -8.29 -10.58 9.70
N VAL A 175 -7.67 -10.71 8.54
CA VAL A 175 -7.18 -9.60 7.72
C VAL A 175 -8.14 -9.42 6.56
N LEU A 176 -8.42 -8.17 6.22
CA LEU A 176 -9.17 -7.86 5.00
C LEU A 176 -8.28 -7.10 4.02
N TRP A 177 -8.55 -7.27 2.74
CA TRP A 177 -7.94 -6.46 1.68
C TRP A 177 -9.03 -6.01 0.71
N VAL A 178 -9.17 -4.70 0.55
CA VAL A 178 -10.16 -4.12 -0.36
C VAL A 178 -9.66 -4.24 -1.80
N SER A 179 -10.56 -4.63 -2.68
CA SER A 179 -10.34 -4.72 -4.13
C SER A 179 -11.29 -3.81 -4.87
N ASP A 180 -10.91 -3.42 -6.09
CA ASP A 180 -11.82 -2.77 -7.02
C ASP A 180 -12.93 -3.72 -7.54
N SER A 181 -13.81 -3.23 -8.41
CA SER A 181 -14.92 -4.02 -8.96
C SER A 181 -14.49 -5.23 -9.81
N GLN A 182 -13.23 -5.27 -10.25
CA GLN A 182 -12.66 -6.38 -11.02
C GLN A 182 -11.77 -7.30 -10.16
N GLY A 183 -11.75 -7.08 -8.83
CA GLY A 183 -10.99 -7.91 -7.89
C GLY A 183 -9.50 -7.55 -7.80
N VAL A 184 -9.09 -6.39 -8.31
CA VAL A 184 -7.71 -5.91 -8.17
C VAL A 184 -7.52 -5.33 -6.78
N GLU A 185 -6.61 -5.87 -6.00
CA GLU A 185 -6.30 -5.42 -4.64
C GLU A 185 -5.64 -4.03 -4.65
N LEU A 186 -6.20 -3.11 -3.87
CA LEU A 186 -5.75 -1.72 -3.81
C LEU A 186 -4.60 -1.54 -2.83
N ALA A 187 -3.66 -0.66 -3.16
CA ALA A 187 -2.51 -0.35 -2.31
C ALA A 187 -2.89 0.09 -0.89
N SER A 188 -3.97 0.85 -0.76
CA SER A 188 -4.49 1.35 0.52
C SER A 188 -5.58 0.46 1.13
N GLY A 189 -5.78 -0.74 0.59
CA GLY A 189 -6.90 -1.62 0.92
C GLY A 189 -6.71 -2.53 2.14
N LEU A 190 -5.54 -2.55 2.76
CA LEU A 190 -5.25 -3.41 3.91
C LEU A 190 -6.02 -2.97 5.15
N GLY A 191 -6.71 -3.92 5.78
CA GLY A 191 -7.37 -3.74 7.06
C GLY A 191 -6.90 -4.77 8.07
N LEU A 192 -6.52 -4.29 9.26
CA LEU A 192 -6.05 -5.10 10.38
C LEU A 192 -6.73 -4.71 11.68
N SER A 193 -6.77 -5.63 12.65
CA SER A 193 -7.01 -5.25 14.02
C SER A 193 -5.89 -4.33 14.53
N LEU A 194 -6.21 -3.44 15.46
CA LEU A 194 -5.20 -2.53 16.00
C LEU A 194 -4.08 -3.28 16.73
N ARG A 195 -4.39 -4.42 17.35
CA ARG A 195 -3.39 -5.29 18.00
C ARG A 195 -2.45 -5.90 16.97
N ASP A 196 -2.97 -6.44 15.86
CA ASP A 196 -2.12 -7.07 14.84
C ASP A 196 -1.26 -6.03 14.11
N PHE A 197 -1.79 -4.83 13.88
CA PHE A 197 -0.99 -3.72 13.36
C PHE A 197 0.13 -3.31 14.33
N ALA A 198 -0.15 -3.25 15.63
CA ALA A 198 0.88 -2.96 16.64
C ALA A 198 1.97 -4.04 16.72
N LYS A 199 1.62 -5.33 16.52
CA LYS A 199 2.60 -6.43 16.43
C LYS A 199 3.53 -6.28 15.22
N LEU A 200 3.02 -5.83 14.08
CA LEU A 200 3.87 -5.51 12.92
C LEU A 200 4.85 -4.38 13.26
N GLY A 201 4.39 -3.36 13.98
CA GLY A 201 5.28 -2.31 14.49
C GLY A 201 6.36 -2.86 15.43
N GLN A 202 6.02 -3.77 16.32
CA GLN A 202 6.98 -4.45 17.20
C GLN A 202 8.02 -5.25 16.43
N LEU A 203 7.61 -5.99 15.40
CA LEU A 203 8.51 -6.73 14.50
C LEU A 203 9.60 -5.83 13.90
N LEU A 204 9.21 -4.62 13.45
CA LEU A 204 10.15 -3.65 12.89
C LEU A 204 11.13 -3.08 13.93
N VAL A 205 10.69 -2.94 15.18
CA VAL A 205 11.57 -2.48 16.28
C VAL A 205 12.59 -3.56 16.66
N GLU A 206 12.21 -4.83 16.62
CA GLU A 206 13.06 -5.97 16.99
C GLU A 206 14.05 -6.37 15.88
N ALA A 207 13.79 -5.99 14.64
CA ALA A 207 14.65 -6.25 13.48
C ALA A 207 15.88 -5.32 13.38
N ARG A 208 16.13 -4.47 14.38
CA ARG A 208 17.25 -3.52 14.43
C ARG A 208 18.53 -4.13 14.96
#